data_c2ff872c014cf4049a1afbfbd3c29ed3
#
_entry.id   c2ff872c014cf4049a1afbfbd3c29ed3
#
_cell.length_a   1.000
_cell.length_b   1.000
_cell.length_c   1.000
_cell.angle_alpha   90.00
_cell.angle_beta   90.00
_cell.angle_gamma   90.00
#
_symmetry.space_group_name_H-M   'P 1'
#
loop_
_entity.id
_entity.type
_entity.pdbx_description
1 polymer ?
#
loop_
_entity_poly.entity_id
_entity_poly.type
_entity_poly.pdbx_seq_one_letter_code
_entity_poly.pdbx_strand_id
1 'polypeptide(L)'
;MFFIKKKDNMVIDYITYLSKNKKNLGGMMKNLLKFIIGSVSLLFFSSVQADTIKWLHLTGESSPEYPNFVRAIEEFEAKTGHKVEMMYLENESFKAKLPTMLQSDDRPDIFNSWGGGVMYAQAEAGFLRDISDVITDEYLSTLSAAAANAFVYKGQRVGVPRNVSQVTWWYNKDLMNQAGVDVDGIKMWDDLLSAVKQIKSAGITPICIGGKDKWPVHFIWTHLHIRNGGEALFLESLENGGGDRP
;
A
#
# COMPACT_ATOMS: atom_id res chain seq x y z
N MET A 1 -14.34 8.96 -9.25
CA MET A 1 -14.97 9.66 -10.39
C MET A 1 -14.90 8.73 -11.58
N PHE A 2 -16.02 8.06 -11.87
CA PHE A 2 -16.09 7.11 -12.96
C PHE A 2 -16.23 7.88 -14.27
N PHE A 3 -15.37 7.60 -15.23
CA PHE A 3 -15.55 8.08 -16.60
C PHE A 3 -16.64 7.22 -17.26
N ILE A 4 -17.87 7.71 -17.28
CA ILE A 4 -18.92 7.18 -18.13
C ILE A 4 -18.61 7.61 -19.57
N LYS A 5 -18.26 6.65 -20.42
CA LYS A 5 -18.03 6.89 -21.85
C LYS A 5 -19.30 7.39 -22.50
N LYS A 6 -19.22 8.54 -23.14
CA LYS A 6 -20.25 9.30 -23.83
C LYS A 6 -20.83 8.53 -25.04
N LYS A 7 -21.66 7.50 -24.81
CA LYS A 7 -22.41 6.79 -25.88
C LYS A 7 -23.93 6.67 -25.67
N ASP A 8 -24.44 7.12 -24.51
CA ASP A 8 -25.85 6.85 -24.15
C ASP A 8 -26.82 8.03 -24.33
N ASN A 9 -26.38 9.17 -24.85
CA ASN A 9 -27.26 10.34 -25.00
C ASN A 9 -28.34 10.17 -26.08
N MET A 10 -28.11 9.35 -27.10
CA MET A 10 -29.04 9.23 -28.20
C MET A 10 -30.36 8.55 -27.81
N VAL A 11 -30.33 7.58 -26.90
CA VAL A 11 -31.55 6.89 -26.41
C VAL A 11 -32.34 7.81 -25.47
N ILE A 12 -31.65 8.55 -24.60
CA ILE A 12 -32.27 9.51 -23.67
C ILE A 12 -32.93 10.65 -24.47
N ASP A 13 -32.26 11.16 -25.49
CA ASP A 13 -32.77 12.21 -26.36
C ASP A 13 -34.01 11.72 -27.15
N TYR A 14 -34.01 10.48 -27.63
CA TYR A 14 -35.13 9.89 -28.33
C TYR A 14 -36.35 9.64 -27.40
N ILE A 15 -36.14 9.18 -26.18
CA ILE A 15 -37.18 9.01 -25.15
C ILE A 15 -37.76 10.38 -24.77
N THR A 16 -36.91 11.40 -24.62
CA THR A 16 -37.35 12.78 -24.31
C THR A 16 -38.16 13.38 -25.44
N TYR A 17 -37.77 13.16 -26.71
CA TYR A 17 -38.52 13.55 -27.89
C TYR A 17 -39.90 12.89 -27.92
N LEU A 18 -39.99 11.59 -27.69
CA LEU A 18 -41.26 10.85 -27.66
C LEU A 18 -42.19 11.29 -26.53
N SER A 19 -41.62 11.63 -25.37
CA SER A 19 -42.34 12.15 -24.20
C SER A 19 -42.98 13.54 -24.48
N LYS A 20 -42.26 14.44 -25.15
CA LYS A 20 -42.77 15.77 -25.54
C LYS A 20 -43.87 15.76 -26.57
N ASN A 21 -43.88 14.73 -27.46
CA ASN A 21 -44.88 14.64 -28.56
C ASN A 21 -46.08 13.74 -28.24
N LYS A 22 -46.31 13.46 -26.96
CA LYS A 22 -47.37 12.53 -26.47
C LYS A 22 -48.80 12.89 -26.86
N LYS A 23 -49.08 14.14 -27.23
CA LYS A 23 -50.45 14.63 -27.58
C LYS A 23 -50.96 14.12 -28.93
N ASN A 24 -50.10 13.68 -29.85
CA ASN A 24 -50.48 13.30 -31.24
C ASN A 24 -50.50 11.79 -31.48
N LEU A 25 -50.34 10.96 -30.47
CA LEU A 25 -50.32 9.50 -30.60
C LEU A 25 -51.71 8.90 -30.33
N GLY A 26 -52.24 8.12 -31.26
CA GLY A 26 -53.51 7.37 -31.10
C GLY A 26 -53.46 6.40 -29.91
N GLY A 27 -54.64 5.98 -29.41
CA GLY A 27 -54.76 5.20 -28.16
C GLY A 27 -53.93 3.91 -28.10
N MET A 28 -53.84 3.21 -29.23
CA MET A 28 -53.07 1.97 -29.34
C MET A 28 -51.55 2.20 -29.21
N MET A 29 -51.07 3.29 -29.79
CA MET A 29 -49.66 3.69 -29.71
C MET A 29 -49.29 4.23 -28.34
N LYS A 30 -50.24 4.80 -27.57
CA LYS A 30 -50.03 5.23 -26.16
C LYS A 30 -49.80 4.03 -25.22
N ASN A 31 -50.48 2.92 -25.47
CA ASN A 31 -50.32 1.69 -24.69
C ASN A 31 -49.01 0.96 -25.04
N LEU A 32 -48.66 0.94 -26.33
CA LEU A 32 -47.35 0.41 -26.77
C LEU A 32 -46.20 1.21 -26.22
N LEU A 33 -46.32 2.54 -26.18
CA LEU A 33 -45.29 3.42 -25.58
C LEU A 33 -45.14 3.22 -24.06
N LYS A 34 -46.26 2.97 -23.34
CA LYS A 34 -46.18 2.63 -21.89
C LYS A 34 -45.51 1.28 -21.68
N PHE A 35 -45.74 0.31 -22.57
CA PHE A 35 -45.10 -1.01 -22.49
C PHE A 35 -43.61 -0.93 -22.80
N ILE A 36 -43.22 -0.14 -23.79
CA ILE A 36 -41.81 0.08 -24.17
C ILE A 36 -41.09 0.87 -23.03
N ILE A 37 -41.71 1.90 -22.47
CA ILE A 37 -41.10 2.66 -21.34
C ILE A 37 -41.00 1.78 -20.09
N GLY A 38 -42.00 0.93 -19.81
CA GLY A 38 -41.96 -0.03 -18.71
C GLY A 38 -40.89 -1.12 -18.91
N SER A 39 -40.74 -1.64 -20.13
CA SER A 39 -39.74 -2.66 -20.47
C SER A 39 -38.32 -2.09 -20.50
N VAL A 40 -38.15 -0.85 -20.97
CA VAL A 40 -36.84 -0.15 -20.96
C VAL A 40 -36.44 0.23 -19.53
N SER A 41 -37.40 0.59 -18.66
CA SER A 41 -37.09 0.85 -17.23
C SER A 41 -36.66 -0.42 -16.47
N LEU A 42 -37.10 -1.61 -16.91
CA LEU A 42 -36.64 -2.89 -16.35
C LEU A 42 -35.27 -3.32 -16.89
N LEU A 43 -34.83 -2.78 -18.05
CA LEU A 43 -33.49 -3.06 -18.61
C LEU A 43 -32.40 -2.13 -18.04
N PHE A 44 -32.79 -1.03 -17.36
CA PHE A 44 -31.87 -0.14 -16.66
C PHE A 44 -31.63 -0.52 -15.18
N PHE A 45 -31.94 -1.72 -14.75
CA PHE A 45 -31.15 -2.33 -13.70
C PHE A 45 -29.79 -2.61 -14.32
N SER A 46 -28.99 -1.56 -14.42
CA SER A 46 -27.55 -1.69 -14.59
C SER A 46 -27.13 -2.70 -13.56
N SER A 47 -26.84 -3.92 -13.97
CA SER A 47 -26.03 -4.80 -13.17
C SER A 47 -24.80 -3.96 -12.85
N VAL A 48 -24.70 -3.48 -11.63
CA VAL A 48 -23.41 -3.00 -11.10
C VAL A 48 -22.53 -4.20 -11.27
N GLN A 49 -21.76 -4.20 -12.36
CA GLN A 49 -20.82 -5.27 -12.61
C GLN A 49 -19.86 -5.20 -11.45
N ALA A 50 -19.84 -6.23 -10.65
CA ALA A 50 -18.93 -6.32 -9.53
C ALA A 50 -17.52 -6.35 -10.11
N ASP A 51 -16.79 -5.23 -9.95
CA ASP A 51 -15.40 -5.17 -10.37
C ASP A 51 -14.57 -6.04 -9.43
N THR A 52 -13.59 -6.74 -9.98
CA THR A 52 -12.60 -7.47 -9.21
C THR A 52 -11.38 -6.59 -8.98
N ILE A 53 -11.06 -6.33 -7.73
CA ILE A 53 -9.91 -5.56 -7.29
C ILE A 53 -8.76 -6.53 -7.03
N LYS A 54 -7.67 -6.39 -7.75
CA LYS A 54 -6.47 -7.22 -7.58
C LYS A 54 -5.56 -6.60 -6.53
N TRP A 55 -5.37 -7.32 -5.42
CA TRP A 55 -4.53 -6.87 -4.33
C TRP A 55 -3.30 -7.76 -4.19
N LEU A 56 -2.14 -7.23 -4.57
CA LEU A 56 -0.85 -7.91 -4.42
C LEU A 56 -0.28 -7.66 -3.03
N HIS A 57 -0.10 -8.72 -2.26
CA HIS A 57 0.23 -8.69 -0.85
C HIS A 57 1.47 -9.49 -0.49
N LEU A 58 2.14 -9.09 0.63
CA LEU A 58 3.31 -9.79 1.20
C LEU A 58 2.95 -10.81 2.28
N THR A 59 1.69 -10.82 2.74
CA THR A 59 1.24 -11.69 3.82
C THR A 59 0.63 -12.96 3.25
N GLY A 60 1.32 -14.08 3.40
CA GLY A 60 0.82 -15.39 3.01
C GLY A 60 -0.06 -16.03 4.09
N GLU A 61 -0.71 -17.13 3.74
CA GLU A 61 -1.65 -17.86 4.60
C GLU A 61 -1.05 -18.32 5.94
N SER A 62 0.27 -18.57 5.97
CA SER A 62 0.98 -18.96 7.19
C SER A 62 1.23 -17.80 8.16
N SER A 63 0.96 -16.56 7.77
CA SER A 63 1.14 -15.39 8.64
C SER A 63 0.02 -15.27 9.67
N PRO A 64 0.33 -14.95 10.93
CA PRO A 64 -0.67 -14.66 11.95
C PRO A 64 -1.62 -13.51 11.60
N GLU A 65 -1.21 -12.62 10.70
CA GLU A 65 -2.02 -11.47 10.23
C GLU A 65 -3.02 -11.86 9.15
N TYR A 66 -2.82 -12.97 8.45
CA TYR A 66 -3.61 -13.35 7.27
C TYR A 66 -5.12 -13.38 7.54
N PRO A 67 -5.63 -13.95 8.66
CA PRO A 67 -7.07 -13.96 8.95
C PRO A 67 -7.69 -12.55 9.05
N ASN A 68 -6.90 -11.53 9.44
CA ASN A 68 -7.41 -10.16 9.51
C ASN A 68 -7.66 -9.58 8.12
N PHE A 69 -6.81 -9.93 7.13
CA PHE A 69 -7.02 -9.50 5.74
C PHE A 69 -8.21 -10.20 5.12
N VAL A 70 -8.35 -11.51 5.35
CA VAL A 70 -9.53 -12.27 4.87
C VAL A 70 -10.81 -11.64 5.39
N ARG A 71 -10.89 -11.37 6.71
CA ARG A 71 -12.06 -10.71 7.30
C ARG A 71 -12.33 -9.32 6.71
N ALA A 72 -11.29 -8.51 6.51
CA ALA A 72 -11.45 -7.18 5.93
C ALA A 72 -11.96 -7.25 4.49
N ILE A 73 -11.50 -8.22 3.71
CA ILE A 73 -11.99 -8.49 2.35
C ILE A 73 -13.46 -8.89 2.38
N GLU A 74 -13.85 -9.85 3.22
CA GLU A 74 -15.23 -10.31 3.36
C GLU A 74 -16.17 -9.16 3.74
N GLU A 75 -15.78 -8.32 4.70
CA GLU A 75 -16.55 -7.13 5.09
C GLU A 75 -16.67 -6.10 3.95
N PHE A 76 -15.61 -5.88 3.20
CA PHE A 76 -15.62 -4.98 2.05
C PHE A 76 -16.53 -5.51 0.93
N GLU A 77 -16.38 -6.79 0.59
CA GLU A 77 -17.22 -7.44 -0.43
C GLU A 77 -18.70 -7.41 -0.05
N ALA A 78 -19.02 -7.68 1.22
CA ALA A 78 -20.38 -7.64 1.72
C ALA A 78 -21.01 -6.23 1.68
N LYS A 79 -20.19 -5.19 1.89
CA LYS A 79 -20.66 -3.79 1.89
C LYS A 79 -20.78 -3.20 0.49
N THR A 80 -19.93 -3.61 -0.44
CA THR A 80 -19.79 -2.94 -1.73
C THR A 80 -20.31 -3.75 -2.91
N GLY A 81 -20.38 -5.08 -2.77
CA GLY A 81 -20.65 -6.01 -3.87
C GLY A 81 -19.47 -6.25 -4.81
N HIS A 82 -18.37 -5.50 -4.68
CA HIS A 82 -17.13 -5.75 -5.42
C HIS A 82 -16.42 -7.00 -4.89
N LYS A 83 -15.53 -7.58 -5.71
CA LYS A 83 -14.69 -8.71 -5.34
C LYS A 83 -13.25 -8.28 -5.12
N VAL A 84 -12.55 -8.95 -4.22
CA VAL A 84 -11.12 -8.75 -4.01
C VAL A 84 -10.38 -10.05 -4.26
N GLU A 85 -9.49 -10.03 -5.23
CA GLU A 85 -8.54 -11.12 -5.50
C GLU A 85 -7.21 -10.78 -4.82
N MET A 86 -6.93 -11.46 -3.70
CA MET A 86 -5.67 -11.29 -2.99
C MET A 86 -4.60 -12.22 -3.56
N MET A 87 -3.56 -11.64 -4.13
CA MET A 87 -2.39 -12.35 -4.65
C MET A 87 -1.24 -12.24 -3.65
N TYR A 88 -0.57 -13.34 -3.36
CA TYR A 88 0.58 -13.36 -2.47
C TYR A 88 1.88 -13.61 -3.23
N LEU A 89 2.90 -12.84 -2.89
CA LEU A 89 4.29 -13.12 -3.24
C LEU A 89 5.16 -13.00 -1.99
N GLU A 90 6.11 -13.92 -1.87
CA GLU A 90 7.18 -13.81 -0.88
C GLU A 90 8.01 -12.53 -1.14
N ASN A 91 8.59 -11.95 -0.08
CA ASN A 91 9.19 -10.61 -0.10
C ASN A 91 10.19 -10.36 -1.24
N GLU A 92 11.15 -11.28 -1.46
CA GLU A 92 12.15 -11.08 -2.52
C GLU A 92 11.55 -11.30 -3.92
N SER A 93 10.64 -12.25 -4.05
CA SER A 93 9.87 -12.48 -5.28
C SER A 93 8.97 -11.28 -5.60
N PHE A 94 8.35 -10.69 -4.58
CA PHE A 94 7.55 -9.48 -4.70
C PHE A 94 8.36 -8.31 -5.26
N LYS A 95 9.51 -8.02 -4.65
CA LYS A 95 10.40 -6.93 -5.08
C LYS A 95 10.91 -7.13 -6.51
N ALA A 96 11.22 -8.37 -6.87
CA ALA A 96 11.72 -8.70 -8.21
C ALA A 96 10.63 -8.58 -9.29
N LYS A 97 9.39 -8.96 -8.98
CA LYS A 97 8.29 -9.03 -9.97
C LYS A 97 7.47 -7.75 -10.06
N LEU A 98 7.29 -7.01 -8.95
CA LEU A 98 6.43 -5.84 -8.90
C LEU A 98 6.72 -4.81 -10.03
N PRO A 99 7.98 -4.43 -10.33
CA PRO A 99 8.26 -3.47 -11.39
C PRO A 99 7.73 -3.89 -12.76
N THR A 100 7.80 -5.17 -13.09
CA THR A 100 7.27 -5.71 -14.35
C THR A 100 5.75 -5.80 -14.32
N MET A 101 5.17 -6.21 -13.20
CA MET A 101 3.70 -6.29 -13.05
C MET A 101 3.06 -4.91 -13.18
N LEU A 102 3.65 -3.86 -12.61
CA LEU A 102 3.13 -2.49 -12.71
C LEU A 102 3.13 -1.94 -14.14
N GLN A 103 3.96 -2.47 -15.01
CA GLN A 103 4.06 -2.09 -16.43
C GLN A 103 3.17 -2.94 -17.35
N SER A 104 2.52 -3.98 -16.83
CA SER A 104 1.66 -4.87 -17.60
C SER A 104 0.21 -4.41 -17.61
N ASP A 105 -0.59 -4.93 -18.54
CA ASP A 105 -2.04 -4.72 -18.57
C ASP A 105 -2.76 -5.42 -17.41
N ASP A 106 -2.12 -6.42 -16.82
CA ASP A 106 -2.60 -7.21 -15.67
C ASP A 106 -1.99 -6.75 -14.34
N ARG A 107 -1.74 -5.45 -14.21
CA ARG A 107 -1.18 -4.87 -12.98
C ARG A 107 -2.15 -4.96 -11.82
N PRO A 108 -1.64 -5.09 -10.58
CA PRO A 108 -2.48 -5.01 -9.39
C PRO A 108 -3.07 -3.60 -9.21
N ASP A 109 -4.31 -3.54 -8.70
CA ASP A 109 -4.97 -2.28 -8.34
C ASP A 109 -4.47 -1.75 -6.99
N ILE A 110 -4.15 -2.67 -6.08
CA ILE A 110 -3.58 -2.37 -4.77
C ILE A 110 -2.33 -3.24 -4.57
N PHE A 111 -1.28 -2.66 -4.04
CA PHE A 111 -0.06 -3.40 -3.74
C PHE A 111 0.68 -2.84 -2.53
N ASN A 112 1.47 -3.67 -1.88
CA ASN A 112 2.37 -3.25 -0.82
C ASN A 112 3.53 -2.43 -1.37
N SER A 113 3.96 -1.44 -0.61
CA SER A 113 5.15 -0.66 -0.90
C SER A 113 5.85 -0.21 0.38
N TRP A 114 7.00 0.40 0.22
CA TRP A 114 7.80 0.98 1.29
C TRP A 114 7.95 2.47 1.02
N GLY A 115 7.90 3.28 2.06
CA GLY A 115 8.13 4.72 1.97
C GLY A 115 9.56 5.05 1.51
N GLY A 116 9.81 6.33 1.23
CA GLY A 116 11.11 6.82 0.77
C GLY A 116 11.37 6.52 -0.70
N GLY A 117 12.60 6.22 -1.08
CA GLY A 117 13.05 6.13 -2.48
C GLY A 117 12.24 5.15 -3.35
N VAL A 118 11.78 4.04 -2.78
CA VAL A 118 10.93 3.07 -3.52
C VAL A 118 9.60 3.72 -3.92
N MET A 119 8.92 4.37 -2.96
CA MET A 119 7.68 5.09 -3.23
C MET A 119 7.89 6.25 -4.22
N TYR A 120 8.97 7.00 -4.07
CA TYR A 120 9.29 8.12 -4.96
C TYR A 120 9.43 7.65 -6.40
N ALA A 121 10.19 6.58 -6.65
CA ALA A 121 10.34 6.01 -7.97
C ALA A 121 9.01 5.52 -8.56
N GLN A 122 8.14 4.91 -7.75
CA GLN A 122 6.81 4.46 -8.18
C GLN A 122 5.89 5.65 -8.50
N ALA A 123 5.95 6.72 -7.70
CA ALA A 123 5.16 7.94 -7.93
C ALA A 123 5.62 8.67 -9.20
N GLU A 124 6.93 8.80 -9.41
CA GLU A 124 7.51 9.42 -10.61
C GLU A 124 7.20 8.65 -11.90
N ALA A 125 7.14 7.31 -11.80
CA ALA A 125 6.71 6.47 -12.90
C ALA A 125 5.19 6.50 -13.17
N GLY A 126 4.40 7.23 -12.35
CA GLY A 126 2.95 7.36 -12.53
C GLY A 126 2.15 6.13 -12.09
N PHE A 127 2.72 5.24 -11.27
CA PHE A 127 2.03 4.04 -10.80
C PHE A 127 1.16 4.28 -9.58
N LEU A 128 1.32 5.40 -8.89
CA LEU A 128 0.57 5.71 -7.67
C LEU A 128 -0.46 6.80 -7.93
N ARG A 129 -1.67 6.59 -7.42
CA ARG A 129 -2.75 7.57 -7.45
C ARG A 129 -2.63 8.52 -6.25
N ASP A 130 -2.91 9.80 -6.43
CA ASP A 130 -3.23 10.71 -5.33
C ASP A 130 -4.57 10.31 -4.70
N ILE A 131 -4.54 9.92 -3.43
CA ILE A 131 -5.69 9.50 -2.63
C ILE A 131 -6.05 10.53 -1.55
N SER A 132 -5.54 11.75 -1.65
CA SER A 132 -5.83 12.84 -0.69
C SER A 132 -7.33 13.17 -0.62
N ASP A 133 -8.06 12.90 -1.69
CA ASP A 133 -9.51 13.11 -1.80
C ASP A 133 -10.38 12.09 -1.03
N VAL A 134 -9.80 10.93 -0.67
CA VAL A 134 -10.54 9.84 0.00
C VAL A 134 -10.05 9.56 1.43
N ILE A 135 -8.90 10.06 1.82
CA ILE A 135 -8.35 9.90 3.16
C ILE A 135 -8.85 11.04 4.05
N THR A 136 -9.55 10.69 5.12
CA THR A 136 -10.14 11.66 6.04
C THR A 136 -9.17 12.09 7.15
N ASP A 137 -9.34 13.30 7.68
CA ASP A 137 -8.59 13.77 8.85
C ASP A 137 -8.85 12.90 10.08
N GLU A 138 -10.05 12.35 10.20
CA GLU A 138 -10.39 11.40 11.27
C GLU A 138 -9.47 10.16 11.20
N TYR A 139 -9.33 9.56 10.02
CA TYR A 139 -8.41 8.42 9.84
C TYR A 139 -6.96 8.84 10.15
N LEU A 140 -6.50 9.96 9.63
CA LEU A 140 -5.14 10.45 9.88
C LEU A 140 -4.85 10.70 11.36
N SER A 141 -5.86 11.15 12.12
CA SER A 141 -5.72 11.38 13.57
C SER A 141 -5.49 10.10 14.39
N THR A 142 -5.82 8.92 13.81
CA THR A 142 -5.54 7.62 14.44
C THR A 142 -4.10 7.16 14.32
N LEU A 143 -3.30 7.85 13.49
CA LEU A 143 -1.92 7.52 13.18
C LEU A 143 -0.95 8.45 13.91
N SER A 144 0.28 7.98 14.16
CA SER A 144 1.35 8.90 14.53
C SER A 144 1.68 9.85 13.37
N ALA A 145 2.18 11.05 13.66
CA ALA A 145 2.54 12.02 12.64
C ALA A 145 3.54 11.46 11.61
N ALA A 146 4.52 10.67 12.06
CA ALA A 146 5.48 10.01 11.18
C ALA A 146 4.80 9.01 10.24
N ALA A 147 3.88 8.19 10.76
CA ALA A 147 3.12 7.23 9.95
C ALA A 147 2.19 7.94 8.95
N ALA A 148 1.47 8.96 9.41
CA ALA A 148 0.55 9.74 8.57
C ALA A 148 1.25 10.38 7.36
N ASN A 149 2.52 10.77 7.51
CA ASN A 149 3.30 11.45 6.46
C ASN A 149 4.24 10.52 5.67
N ALA A 150 4.35 9.25 6.04
CA ALA A 150 5.28 8.32 5.41
C ALA A 150 5.04 8.11 3.89
N PHE A 151 3.82 8.32 3.43
CA PHE A 151 3.41 8.12 2.03
C PHE A 151 2.92 9.42 1.37
N VAL A 152 3.58 10.54 1.69
CA VAL A 152 3.37 11.82 1.02
C VAL A 152 4.51 12.07 0.04
N TYR A 153 4.17 12.35 -1.21
CA TYR A 153 5.10 12.69 -2.28
C TYR A 153 4.66 13.97 -2.98
N LYS A 154 5.51 15.00 -2.97
CA LYS A 154 5.22 16.32 -3.57
C LYS A 154 3.86 16.91 -3.15
N GLY A 155 3.51 16.74 -1.87
CA GLY A 155 2.26 17.22 -1.28
C GLY A 155 1.03 16.33 -1.55
N GLN A 156 1.15 15.28 -2.34
CA GLN A 156 0.11 14.31 -2.62
C GLN A 156 0.24 13.09 -1.72
N ARG A 157 -0.87 12.59 -1.20
CA ARG A 157 -0.89 11.33 -0.46
C ARG A 157 -1.08 10.17 -1.43
N VAL A 158 -0.07 9.33 -1.55
CA VAL A 158 -0.03 8.26 -2.56
C VAL A 158 -0.13 6.85 -1.95
N GLY A 159 -0.37 6.77 -0.65
CA GLY A 159 -0.56 5.50 0.05
C GLY A 159 -0.97 5.70 1.50
N VAL A 160 -1.30 4.59 2.15
CA VAL A 160 -1.65 4.52 3.57
C VAL A 160 -0.72 3.56 4.29
N PRO A 161 -0.28 3.87 5.52
CA PRO A 161 0.55 2.96 6.30
C PRO A 161 -0.29 1.75 6.75
N ARG A 162 0.21 0.55 6.51
CA ARG A 162 -0.38 -0.69 6.99
C ARG A 162 0.05 -1.00 8.42
N ASN A 163 1.33 -0.84 8.67
CA ASN A 163 1.94 -1.05 9.98
C ASN A 163 3.13 -0.11 10.17
N VAL A 164 3.53 0.05 11.41
CA VAL A 164 4.76 0.74 11.80
C VAL A 164 5.58 -0.24 12.61
N SER A 165 6.85 -0.37 12.27
CA SER A 165 7.80 -1.21 13.01
C SER A 165 9.01 -0.40 13.41
N GLN A 166 9.60 -0.77 14.52
CA GLN A 166 10.84 -0.21 15.01
C GLN A 166 11.97 -1.22 14.81
N VAL A 167 13.03 -0.78 14.15
CA VAL A 167 14.27 -1.57 14.06
C VAL A 167 15.08 -1.33 15.30
N THR A 168 15.43 -2.39 16.01
CA THR A 168 16.19 -2.34 17.26
C THR A 168 17.14 -3.53 17.38
N TRP A 169 18.02 -3.45 18.35
CA TRP A 169 18.89 -4.55 18.70
C TRP A 169 18.15 -5.55 19.61
N TRP A 170 18.20 -6.80 19.21
CA TRP A 170 17.70 -7.92 19.99
C TRP A 170 18.89 -8.74 20.52
N TYR A 171 18.80 -9.20 21.74
CA TYR A 171 19.84 -10.02 22.33
C TYR A 171 19.27 -11.28 22.98
N ASN A 172 20.04 -12.34 22.93
CA ASN A 172 19.74 -13.57 23.65
C ASN A 172 20.26 -13.45 25.09
N LYS A 173 19.36 -13.49 26.07
CA LYS A 173 19.67 -13.31 27.49
C LYS A 173 20.65 -14.35 28.00
N ASP A 174 20.48 -15.62 27.61
CA ASP A 174 21.33 -16.72 28.09
C ASP A 174 22.76 -16.58 27.55
N LEU A 175 22.92 -16.20 26.29
CA LEU A 175 24.23 -15.96 25.69
C LEU A 175 24.92 -14.72 26.33
N MET A 176 24.19 -13.67 26.68
CA MET A 176 24.74 -12.51 27.38
C MET A 176 25.21 -12.91 28.78
N ASN A 177 24.40 -13.66 29.52
CA ASN A 177 24.78 -14.19 30.83
C ASN A 177 26.01 -15.10 30.75
N GLN A 178 26.06 -16.00 29.77
CA GLN A 178 27.21 -16.89 29.53
C GLN A 178 28.50 -16.09 29.22
N ALA A 179 28.39 -14.97 28.51
CA ALA A 179 29.49 -14.07 28.20
C ALA A 179 29.83 -13.10 29.38
N GLY A 180 29.02 -13.08 30.44
CA GLY A 180 29.20 -12.17 31.58
C GLY A 180 28.93 -10.69 31.23
N VAL A 181 28.10 -10.43 30.20
CA VAL A 181 27.80 -9.07 29.74
C VAL A 181 26.61 -8.50 30.50
N ASP A 182 26.80 -7.36 31.15
CA ASP A 182 25.73 -6.53 31.66
C ASP A 182 25.14 -5.69 30.54
N VAL A 183 23.97 -6.14 30.03
CA VAL A 183 23.27 -5.47 28.93
C VAL A 183 22.74 -4.10 29.34
N ASP A 184 22.32 -3.96 30.61
CA ASP A 184 21.80 -2.70 31.14
C ASP A 184 22.91 -1.65 31.30
N GLY A 185 24.16 -2.07 31.36
CA GLY A 185 25.35 -1.21 31.37
C GLY A 185 25.72 -0.63 30.01
N ILE A 186 25.16 -1.15 28.89
CA ILE A 186 25.48 -0.66 27.54
C ILE A 186 24.66 0.61 27.28
N LYS A 187 25.30 1.77 27.37
CA LYS A 187 24.69 3.10 27.17
C LYS A 187 25.27 3.85 25.98
N MET A 188 26.56 3.65 25.72
CA MET A 188 27.30 4.34 24.70
C MET A 188 27.88 3.38 23.68
N TRP A 189 28.37 3.92 22.56
CA TRP A 189 28.97 3.12 21.50
C TRP A 189 30.16 2.30 21.96
N ASP A 190 31.01 2.90 22.83
CA ASP A 190 32.18 2.22 23.35
C ASP A 190 31.83 1.07 24.31
N ASP A 191 30.71 1.17 25.03
CA ASP A 191 30.19 0.08 25.87
C ASP A 191 29.77 -1.10 24.97
N LEU A 192 29.09 -0.82 23.84
CA LEU A 192 28.73 -1.83 22.87
C LEU A 192 29.97 -2.51 22.28
N LEU A 193 31.00 -1.74 21.90
CA LEU A 193 32.25 -2.30 21.38
C LEU A 193 32.98 -3.16 22.42
N SER A 194 32.91 -2.77 23.69
CA SER A 194 33.48 -3.54 24.82
C SER A 194 32.72 -4.84 25.02
N ALA A 195 31.37 -4.80 25.00
CA ALA A 195 30.53 -5.98 25.08
C ALA A 195 30.77 -6.94 23.88
N VAL A 196 30.93 -6.42 22.67
CA VAL A 196 31.29 -7.21 21.48
C VAL A 196 32.61 -7.98 21.69
N LYS A 197 33.63 -7.33 22.24
CA LYS A 197 34.92 -7.98 22.55
C LYS A 197 34.74 -9.07 23.60
N GLN A 198 33.99 -8.82 24.66
CA GLN A 198 33.70 -9.77 25.73
C GLN A 198 32.95 -11.00 25.24
N ILE A 199 31.89 -10.82 24.46
CA ILE A 199 31.11 -11.90 23.86
C ILE A 199 32.00 -12.77 22.95
N LYS A 200 32.84 -12.11 22.14
CA LYS A 200 33.78 -12.81 21.25
C LYS A 200 34.79 -13.62 22.01
N SER A 201 35.32 -13.08 23.16
CA SER A 201 36.26 -13.78 24.03
C SER A 201 35.64 -15.01 24.70
N ALA A 202 34.34 -15.03 24.92
CA ALA A 202 33.57 -16.18 25.39
C ALA A 202 33.29 -17.24 24.29
N GLY A 203 33.82 -17.06 23.07
CA GLY A 203 33.60 -17.98 21.94
C GLY A 203 32.24 -17.84 21.28
N ILE A 204 31.49 -16.76 21.54
CA ILE A 204 30.17 -16.51 21.04
C ILE A 204 30.24 -15.50 19.89
N THR A 205 29.45 -15.69 18.85
CA THR A 205 29.30 -14.71 17.77
C THR A 205 28.56 -13.46 18.30
N PRO A 206 29.21 -12.28 18.37
CA PRO A 206 28.66 -11.15 19.08
C PRO A 206 27.53 -10.43 18.32
N ILE A 207 27.60 -10.40 17.00
CA ILE A 207 26.59 -9.75 16.15
C ILE A 207 26.23 -10.69 15.02
N CYS A 208 24.93 -10.89 14.81
CA CYS A 208 24.38 -11.64 13.70
C CYS A 208 23.39 -10.77 12.94
N ILE A 209 23.46 -10.78 11.62
CA ILE A 209 22.53 -10.07 10.75
C ILE A 209 22.15 -10.95 9.57
N GLY A 210 20.89 -10.92 9.18
CA GLY A 210 20.37 -11.63 8.02
C GLY A 210 20.84 -10.99 6.71
N GLY A 211 22.07 -11.30 6.29
CA GLY A 211 22.69 -10.71 5.10
C GLY A 211 22.38 -11.41 3.78
N LYS A 212 21.75 -12.60 3.79
CA LYS A 212 21.43 -13.38 2.57
C LYS A 212 20.55 -12.56 1.61
N ASP A 213 19.52 -11.93 2.14
CA ASP A 213 18.56 -11.15 1.34
C ASP A 213 19.03 -9.70 1.12
N LYS A 214 20.25 -9.37 1.55
CA LYS A 214 20.93 -8.07 1.39
C LYS A 214 20.29 -6.91 2.15
N TRP A 215 18.96 -6.74 2.08
CA TRP A 215 18.24 -5.58 2.64
C TRP A 215 18.39 -5.41 4.17
N PRO A 216 18.48 -6.44 5.02
CA PRO A 216 18.61 -6.18 6.47
C PRO A 216 19.86 -5.42 6.85
N VAL A 217 20.94 -5.51 6.05
CA VAL A 217 22.21 -4.83 6.30
C VAL A 217 22.07 -3.30 6.24
N HIS A 218 21.14 -2.78 5.42
CA HIS A 218 20.94 -1.35 5.28
C HIS A 218 20.49 -0.67 6.58
N PHE A 219 19.84 -1.38 7.49
CA PHE A 219 19.41 -0.80 8.77
C PHE A 219 20.56 -0.32 9.63
N ILE A 220 21.66 -1.09 9.69
CA ILE A 220 22.86 -0.65 10.41
C ILE A 220 23.46 0.57 9.72
N TRP A 221 23.59 0.53 8.39
CA TRP A 221 24.11 1.64 7.61
C TRP A 221 23.27 2.91 7.82
N THR A 222 21.95 2.82 7.68
CA THR A 222 21.03 3.94 7.88
C THR A 222 21.12 4.51 9.29
N HIS A 223 21.18 3.64 10.31
CA HIS A 223 21.31 4.08 11.69
C HIS A 223 22.60 4.89 11.89
N LEU A 224 23.73 4.38 11.41
CA LEU A 224 25.02 5.07 11.51
C LEU A 224 25.04 6.37 10.69
N HIS A 225 24.41 6.36 9.52
CA HIS A 225 24.29 7.55 8.67
C HIS A 225 23.53 8.67 9.38
N ILE A 226 22.36 8.36 9.95
CA ILE A 226 21.57 9.33 10.70
C ILE A 226 22.31 9.81 11.95
N ARG A 227 23.00 8.92 12.66
CA ARG A 227 23.77 9.29 13.88
C ARG A 227 24.95 10.19 13.59
N ASN A 228 25.60 10.05 12.44
CA ASN A 228 26.76 10.87 12.07
C ASN A 228 26.38 12.14 11.29
N GLY A 229 25.38 12.05 10.42
CA GLY A 229 25.00 13.15 9.52
C GLY A 229 23.72 13.89 9.89
N GLY A 230 22.95 13.34 10.84
CA GLY A 230 21.65 13.87 11.20
C GLY A 230 20.54 13.54 10.22
N GLU A 231 19.31 13.87 10.63
CA GLU A 231 18.10 13.64 9.83
C GLU A 231 18.11 14.42 8.51
N ALA A 232 18.58 15.68 8.56
CA ALA A 232 18.61 16.53 7.37
C ALA A 232 19.45 15.92 6.24
N LEU A 233 20.64 15.40 6.57
CA LEU A 233 21.51 14.73 5.60
C LEU A 233 20.85 13.45 5.03
N PHE A 234 20.15 12.71 5.88
CA PHE A 234 19.41 11.52 5.44
C PHE A 234 18.28 11.86 4.48
N LEU A 235 17.46 12.87 4.80
CA LEU A 235 16.38 13.34 3.92
C LEU A 235 16.91 13.87 2.60
N GLU A 236 17.95 14.68 2.62
CA GLU A 236 18.63 15.16 1.42
C GLU A 236 19.11 14.01 0.54
N SER A 237 19.66 12.94 1.14
CA SER A 237 20.09 11.77 0.38
C SER A 237 18.94 11.01 -0.30
N LEU A 238 17.76 11.03 0.29
CA LEU A 238 16.54 10.45 -0.33
C LEU A 238 16.07 11.30 -1.52
N GLU A 239 16.03 12.62 -1.37
CA GLU A 239 15.57 13.55 -2.42
C GLU A 239 16.50 13.54 -3.64
N ASN A 240 17.79 13.47 -3.42
CA ASN A 240 18.81 13.49 -4.49
C ASN A 240 19.18 12.10 -5.02
N GLY A 241 18.35 11.07 -4.73
CA GLY A 241 18.62 9.71 -5.20
C GLY A 241 19.85 9.04 -4.58
N GLY A 242 20.42 9.63 -3.53
CA GLY A 242 21.56 9.08 -2.78
C GLY A 242 22.88 9.01 -3.56
N GLY A 243 22.92 9.53 -4.81
CA GLY A 243 23.91 9.12 -5.79
C GLY A 243 25.22 9.88 -5.74
N ASP A 244 25.21 11.17 -5.82
CA ASP A 244 26.45 11.91 -6.14
C ASP A 244 27.02 12.64 -4.92
N ARG A 245 27.70 11.89 -4.06
CA ARG A 245 28.57 12.52 -3.08
C ARG A 245 30.00 12.14 -3.32
N PRO A 246 30.88 13.14 -3.21
CA PRO A 246 32.30 12.89 -3.27
C PRO A 246 32.78 12.01 -2.13
#